data_4a168dd3ee46fc452430fd44352dfb82
#
_entry.id   4a168dd3ee46fc452430fd44352dfb82
#
_cell.length_a   1.000
_cell.length_b   1.000
_cell.length_c   1.000
_cell.angle_alpha   90.00
_cell.angle_beta   90.00
_cell.angle_gamma   90.00
#
_symmetry.space_group_name_H-M   'P 1'
#
loop_
_entity.id
_entity.type
_entity.pdbx_description
1 polymer ?
#
loop_
_entity_poly.entity_id
_entity_poly.type
_entity_poly.pdbx_seq_one_letter_code
_entity_poly.pdbx_strand_id
1 'polypeptide(L)'
;VTELTPLQNLWLTETVRLREEHAGPLEDLEANRLARAAGGDLPGRIQRRALWLAERDGLTSALKHWLQGARLALVLLAIFAVLSGAGLAFAALGQTPVNVFWALGSLLGLNLILLLSWALGLVFAGEHDATLGRLWLWLSEKLARDAKAAQLAPALLLMLQRQKLNRWALGTLVNGLWLLAMFSALVLLLTLMATRRYGFVWETTILSADTFINMTQALGALPALLGFNVPTVDMIRASGDTTLNIESARQAWATWLVGVLVVYGVLPRLLLALFCFWRWNSGKAALRLDLNLPGYAQLRERLMPTSERLGITDPEPAQLHRVESTVGEHASDGALLVAIELDDQHSWPPTLPKNVSNAGILDSRESRNKLLEQLSRFPPARLAIACDPRRSPDRGSLALIAELARNATATRVWLLQAPQGQALDAERLGDWHVALQQLELPFADCAPLNWLEHGHD
;
A
#
# COMPACT_ATOMS: atom_id res chain seq x y z
N VAL A 1 18.60 -5.15 14.49
CA VAL A 1 17.56 -4.83 13.50
C VAL A 1 16.47 -4.08 14.26
N THR A 2 16.33 -2.77 14.03
CA THR A 2 15.22 -1.98 14.60
C THR A 2 13.93 -2.50 14.01
N GLU A 3 13.08 -3.09 14.86
CA GLU A 3 11.77 -3.58 14.44
C GLU A 3 10.95 -2.43 13.83
N LEU A 4 10.41 -2.65 12.64
CA LEU A 4 9.54 -1.70 11.97
C LEU A 4 8.21 -1.59 12.74
N THR A 5 7.69 -0.39 12.87
CA THR A 5 6.37 -0.19 13.49
C THR A 5 5.26 -0.77 12.60
N PRO A 6 4.07 -1.13 13.15
CA PRO A 6 2.94 -1.62 12.35
C PRO A 6 2.57 -0.68 11.19
N LEU A 7 2.63 0.63 11.41
CA LEU A 7 2.39 1.63 10.35
C LEU A 7 3.44 1.56 9.24
N GLN A 8 4.71 1.38 9.59
CA GLN A 8 5.81 1.28 8.62
C GLN A 8 5.69 -0.01 7.78
N ASN A 9 5.26 -1.12 8.41
CA ASN A 9 5.00 -2.38 7.71
C ASN A 9 3.87 -2.21 6.69
N LEU A 10 2.75 -1.59 7.08
CA LEU A 10 1.64 -1.30 6.16
C LEU A 10 2.06 -0.35 5.05
N TRP A 11 2.85 0.66 5.36
CA TRP A 11 3.35 1.63 4.39
C TRP A 11 4.23 0.97 3.33
N LEU A 12 5.20 0.13 3.73
CA LEU A 12 6.03 -0.62 2.78
C LEU A 12 5.19 -1.59 1.95
N THR A 13 4.20 -2.24 2.56
CA THR A 13 3.28 -3.15 1.86
C THR A 13 2.50 -2.42 0.77
N GLU A 14 1.97 -1.24 1.06
CA GLU A 14 1.27 -0.40 0.08
C GLU A 14 2.21 0.15 -0.99
N THR A 15 3.45 0.48 -0.63
CA THR A 15 4.48 0.92 -1.59
C THR A 15 4.80 -0.18 -2.60
N VAL A 16 4.97 -1.42 -2.16
CA VAL A 16 5.20 -2.57 -3.04
C VAL A 16 4.00 -2.80 -3.95
N ARG A 17 2.76 -2.74 -3.42
CA ARG A 17 1.54 -2.88 -4.21
C ARG A 17 1.46 -1.84 -5.33
N LEU A 18 1.68 -0.55 -5.00
CA LEU A 18 1.64 0.53 -6.00
C LEU A 18 2.73 0.38 -7.05
N ARG A 19 3.89 -0.10 -6.66
CA ARG A 19 4.98 -0.38 -7.59
C ARG A 19 4.60 -1.49 -8.57
N GLU A 20 3.99 -2.57 -8.10
CA GLU A 20 3.49 -3.66 -8.96
C GLU A 20 2.37 -3.18 -9.90
N GLU A 21 1.52 -2.28 -9.43
CA GLU A 21 0.46 -1.69 -10.24
C GLU A 21 0.99 -0.82 -11.40
N HIS A 22 2.10 -0.10 -11.18
CA HIS A 22 2.67 0.81 -12.17
C HIS A 22 3.73 0.15 -13.08
N ALA A 23 4.56 -0.72 -12.53
CA ALA A 23 5.70 -1.33 -13.23
C ALA A 23 5.44 -2.78 -13.69
N GLY A 24 4.26 -3.33 -13.34
CA GLY A 24 3.96 -4.74 -13.59
C GLY A 24 4.43 -5.68 -12.47
N PRO A 25 4.12 -6.98 -12.58
CA PRO A 25 4.46 -7.97 -11.57
C PRO A 25 5.96 -8.02 -11.30
N LEU A 26 6.34 -7.98 -10.02
CA LEU A 26 7.72 -8.14 -9.60
C LEU A 26 8.11 -9.63 -9.61
N GLU A 27 9.41 -9.88 -9.74
CA GLU A 27 9.97 -11.23 -9.55
C GLU A 27 9.83 -11.61 -8.06
N ASP A 28 8.90 -12.52 -7.74
CA ASP A 28 8.43 -12.73 -6.37
C ASP A 28 8.38 -14.20 -5.93
N LEU A 29 8.92 -15.12 -6.73
CA LEU A 29 8.85 -16.57 -6.45
C LEU A 29 9.38 -16.92 -5.06
N GLU A 30 10.54 -16.40 -4.70
CA GLU A 30 11.15 -16.65 -3.39
C GLU A 30 10.38 -15.98 -2.27
N ALA A 31 9.94 -14.74 -2.46
CA ALA A 31 9.12 -14.01 -1.50
C ALA A 31 7.79 -14.75 -1.20
N ASN A 32 7.15 -15.27 -2.24
CA ASN A 32 5.92 -16.06 -2.12
C ASN A 32 6.17 -17.38 -1.38
N ARG A 33 7.29 -18.07 -1.67
CA ARG A 33 7.66 -19.31 -0.98
C ARG A 33 7.87 -19.08 0.51
N LEU A 34 8.63 -18.04 0.88
CA LEU A 34 8.90 -17.69 2.27
C LEU A 34 7.64 -17.24 3.00
N ALA A 35 6.78 -16.45 2.35
CA ALA A 35 5.51 -16.00 2.93
C ALA A 35 4.55 -17.16 3.18
N ARG A 36 4.51 -18.17 2.29
CA ARG A 36 3.72 -19.38 2.46
C ARG A 36 4.29 -20.28 3.57
N ALA A 37 5.60 -20.50 3.58
CA ALA A 37 6.28 -21.33 4.59
C ALA A 37 6.11 -20.80 6.02
N ALA A 38 6.06 -19.46 6.17
CA ALA A 38 5.84 -18.83 7.48
C ALA A 38 4.39 -18.98 8.00
N GLY A 39 3.45 -19.43 7.18
CA GLY A 39 2.05 -19.68 7.58
C GLY A 39 1.28 -18.40 7.94
N GLY A 40 0.15 -18.55 8.59
CA GLY A 40 -0.72 -17.45 9.02
C GLY A 40 -1.78 -17.07 8.00
N ASP A 41 -2.51 -15.99 8.33
CA ASP A 41 -3.60 -15.44 7.51
C ASP A 41 -3.09 -14.73 6.25
N LEU A 42 -4.00 -14.46 5.32
CA LEU A 42 -3.67 -13.81 4.06
C LEU A 42 -3.02 -12.42 4.25
N PRO A 43 -3.55 -11.51 5.10
CA PRO A 43 -2.90 -10.23 5.36
C PRO A 43 -1.45 -10.36 5.84
N GLY A 44 -1.19 -11.29 6.76
CA GLY A 44 0.14 -11.56 7.29
C GLY A 44 1.10 -12.09 6.22
N ARG A 45 0.63 -12.96 5.32
CA ARG A 45 1.44 -13.46 4.18
C ARG A 45 1.75 -12.35 3.17
N ILE A 46 0.77 -11.50 2.86
CA ILE A 46 0.97 -10.33 1.98
C ILE A 46 2.01 -9.39 2.57
N GLN A 47 1.93 -9.08 3.87
CA GLN A 47 2.91 -8.22 4.54
C GLN A 47 4.32 -8.82 4.50
N ARG A 48 4.48 -10.10 4.84
CA ARG A 48 5.81 -10.76 4.82
C ARG A 48 6.42 -10.77 3.42
N ARG A 49 5.63 -11.09 2.40
CA ARG A 49 6.05 -10.99 1.01
C ARG A 49 6.53 -9.58 0.66
N ALA A 50 5.72 -8.59 0.99
CA ALA A 50 6.02 -7.19 0.68
C ALA A 50 7.26 -6.69 1.42
N LEU A 51 7.44 -7.05 2.69
CA LEU A 51 8.61 -6.67 3.48
C LEU A 51 9.89 -7.31 2.93
N TRP A 52 9.83 -8.57 2.49
CA TRP A 52 10.96 -9.23 1.85
C TRP A 52 11.36 -8.53 0.54
N LEU A 53 10.38 -8.21 -0.32
CA LEU A 53 10.60 -7.45 -1.56
C LEU A 53 11.14 -6.04 -1.27
N ALA A 54 10.61 -5.37 -0.25
CA ALA A 54 11.04 -4.04 0.17
C ALA A 54 12.51 -4.04 0.66
N GLU A 55 12.92 -5.09 1.38
CA GLU A 55 14.30 -5.24 1.82
C GLU A 55 15.23 -5.52 0.65
N ARG A 56 14.89 -6.49 -0.20
CA ARG A 56 15.65 -6.84 -1.41
C ARG A 56 15.88 -5.62 -2.31
N ASP A 57 14.84 -4.83 -2.53
CA ASP A 57 14.88 -3.70 -3.46
C ASP A 57 15.37 -2.39 -2.82
N GLY A 58 15.72 -2.42 -1.52
CA GLY A 58 16.26 -1.29 -0.77
C GLY A 58 15.22 -0.24 -0.36
N LEU A 59 13.91 -0.54 -0.42
CA LEU A 59 12.85 0.37 0.03
C LEU A 59 12.87 0.58 1.55
N THR A 60 13.27 -0.43 2.31
CA THR A 60 13.41 -0.33 3.77
C THR A 60 14.50 0.70 4.16
N SER A 61 15.62 0.71 3.46
CA SER A 61 16.67 1.71 3.69
C SER A 61 16.22 3.11 3.25
N ALA A 62 15.53 3.22 2.11
CA ALA A 62 14.95 4.48 1.65
C ALA A 62 13.92 5.04 2.66
N LEU A 63 13.09 4.18 3.27
CA LEU A 63 12.15 4.58 4.33
C LEU A 63 12.88 5.12 5.56
N LYS A 64 13.96 4.48 6.00
CA LYS A 64 14.77 4.96 7.14
C LYS A 64 15.36 6.34 6.86
N HIS A 65 15.94 6.56 5.70
CA HIS A 65 16.46 7.87 5.28
C HIS A 65 15.35 8.92 5.19
N TRP A 66 14.19 8.56 4.62
CA TRP A 66 13.05 9.46 4.55
C TRP A 66 12.57 9.88 5.95
N LEU A 67 12.48 8.93 6.90
CA LEU A 67 12.09 9.21 8.28
C LEU A 67 13.12 10.08 9.01
N GLN A 68 14.43 9.90 8.75
CA GLN A 68 15.46 10.77 9.28
C GLN A 68 15.32 12.20 8.74
N GLY A 69 15.11 12.35 7.43
CA GLY A 69 14.83 13.65 6.81
C GLY A 69 13.56 14.31 7.36
N ALA A 70 12.48 13.56 7.55
CA ALA A 70 11.25 14.05 8.14
C ALA A 70 11.44 14.50 9.60
N ARG A 71 12.23 13.77 10.41
CA ARG A 71 12.57 14.19 11.78
C ARG A 71 13.37 15.49 11.79
N LEU A 72 14.37 15.61 10.92
CA LEU A 72 15.14 16.85 10.80
C LEU A 72 14.25 18.04 10.41
N ALA A 73 13.36 17.85 9.43
CA ALA A 73 12.41 18.88 9.03
C ALA A 73 11.47 19.29 10.18
N LEU A 74 10.99 18.32 10.98
CA LEU A 74 10.17 18.60 12.16
C LEU A 74 10.93 19.40 13.22
N VAL A 75 12.21 19.08 13.47
CA VAL A 75 13.05 19.85 14.41
C VAL A 75 13.24 21.27 13.92
N LEU A 76 13.53 21.46 12.63
CA LEU A 76 13.66 22.80 12.04
C LEU A 76 12.37 23.62 12.13
N LEU A 77 11.21 22.99 11.85
CA LEU A 77 9.91 23.62 12.01
C LEU A 77 9.61 23.96 13.47
N ALA A 78 10.00 23.11 14.42
CA ALA A 78 9.84 23.41 15.85
C ALA A 78 10.71 24.60 16.28
N ILE A 79 11.96 24.66 15.84
CA ILE A 79 12.84 25.82 16.09
C ILE A 79 12.22 27.09 15.48
N PHE A 80 11.74 27.01 14.26
CA PHE A 80 11.07 28.13 13.59
C PHE A 80 9.81 28.58 14.35
N ALA A 81 9.01 27.64 14.87
CA ALA A 81 7.82 27.93 15.68
C ALA A 81 8.20 28.65 16.97
N VAL A 82 9.26 28.20 17.68
CA VAL A 82 9.78 28.87 18.89
C VAL A 82 10.23 30.28 18.59
N LEU A 83 11.02 30.47 17.54
CA LEU A 83 11.51 31.80 17.13
C LEU A 83 10.37 32.72 16.70
N SER A 84 9.37 32.19 15.98
CA SER A 84 8.19 32.95 15.58
C SER A 84 7.37 33.41 16.80
N GLY A 85 7.15 32.51 17.77
CA GLY A 85 6.45 32.84 19.01
C GLY A 85 7.21 33.91 19.82
N ALA A 86 8.52 33.79 19.92
CA ALA A 86 9.36 34.81 20.54
C ALA A 86 9.21 36.15 19.80
N GLY A 87 9.25 36.13 18.46
CA GLY A 87 9.03 37.31 17.62
C GLY A 87 7.68 38.01 17.89
N LEU A 88 6.61 37.22 18.06
CA LEU A 88 5.29 37.76 18.41
C LEU A 88 5.29 38.49 19.77
N ALA A 89 5.95 37.95 20.79
CA ALA A 89 6.07 38.58 22.10
C ALA A 89 6.91 39.88 22.03
N PHE A 90 8.02 39.87 21.28
CA PHE A 90 8.80 41.09 21.05
C PHE A 90 8.01 42.15 20.27
N ALA A 91 7.22 41.73 19.25
CA ALA A 91 6.37 42.66 18.51
C ALA A 91 5.28 43.28 19.41
N ALA A 92 4.68 42.45 20.29
CA ALA A 92 3.66 42.91 21.23
C ALA A 92 4.16 43.95 22.23
N LEU A 93 5.37 43.79 22.74
CA LEU A 93 6.00 44.67 23.75
C LEU A 93 7.07 45.59 23.15
N GLY A 94 7.17 45.68 21.84
CA GLY A 94 8.24 46.41 21.14
C GLY A 94 8.15 47.95 21.26
N GLN A 95 7.01 48.47 21.70
CA GLN A 95 6.77 49.89 21.93
C GLN A 95 6.55 50.18 23.40
N THR A 96 7.04 51.30 23.87
CA THR A 96 6.81 51.79 25.24
C THR A 96 6.28 53.22 25.18
N PRO A 97 5.06 53.47 25.62
CA PRO A 97 4.08 52.57 26.24
C PRO A 97 3.52 51.51 25.25
N VAL A 98 3.11 50.34 25.80
CA VAL A 98 2.53 49.25 25.03
C VAL A 98 1.12 49.57 24.60
N ASN A 99 0.83 49.64 23.32
CA ASN A 99 -0.53 49.75 22.84
C ASN A 99 -1.20 48.36 22.91
N VAL A 100 -2.30 48.28 23.65
CA VAL A 100 -3.03 47.03 23.93
C VAL A 100 -3.59 46.39 22.65
N PHE A 101 -4.08 47.19 21.70
CA PHE A 101 -4.57 46.68 20.42
C PHE A 101 -3.45 46.05 19.59
N TRP A 102 -2.33 46.73 19.53
CA TRP A 102 -1.15 46.23 18.82
C TRP A 102 -0.66 44.93 19.46
N ALA A 103 -0.62 44.86 20.77
CA ALA A 103 -0.21 43.67 21.51
C ALA A 103 -1.17 42.49 21.25
N LEU A 104 -2.48 42.71 21.27
CA LEU A 104 -3.48 41.71 20.94
C LEU A 104 -3.37 41.23 19.48
N GLY A 105 -3.27 42.18 18.54
CA GLY A 105 -3.10 41.88 17.12
C GLY A 105 -1.84 41.07 16.84
N SER A 106 -0.72 41.44 17.45
CA SER A 106 0.55 40.75 17.33
C SER A 106 0.53 39.34 17.91
N LEU A 107 -0.05 39.14 19.08
CA LEU A 107 -0.07 37.84 19.77
C LEU A 107 -1.15 36.91 19.23
N LEU A 108 -2.34 37.40 18.95
CA LEU A 108 -3.50 36.58 18.64
C LEU A 108 -3.99 36.69 17.21
N GLY A 109 -3.76 37.81 16.51
CA GLY A 109 -4.39 38.11 15.23
C GLY A 109 -4.19 36.99 14.20
N LEU A 110 -2.94 36.71 13.85
CA LEU A 110 -2.61 35.66 12.87
C LEU A 110 -3.03 34.27 13.36
N ASN A 111 -2.84 34.00 14.66
CA ASN A 111 -3.23 32.73 15.27
C ASN A 111 -4.74 32.46 15.16
N LEU A 112 -5.58 33.45 15.44
CA LEU A 112 -7.04 33.32 15.39
C LEU A 112 -7.54 33.19 13.95
N ILE A 113 -6.99 33.98 13.02
CA ILE A 113 -7.34 33.87 11.59
C ILE A 113 -7.06 32.46 11.09
N LEU A 114 -5.87 31.91 11.35
CA LEU A 114 -5.50 30.57 10.90
C LEU A 114 -6.24 29.47 11.67
N LEU A 115 -6.60 29.71 12.94
CA LEU A 115 -7.45 28.78 13.70
C LEU A 115 -8.85 28.69 13.08
N LEU A 116 -9.47 29.84 12.81
CA LEU A 116 -10.78 29.91 12.18
C LEU A 116 -10.77 29.30 10.78
N SER A 117 -9.74 29.62 9.97
CA SER A 117 -9.58 29.06 8.62
C SER A 117 -9.46 27.53 8.68
N TRP A 118 -8.71 27.00 9.65
CA TRP A 118 -8.60 25.56 9.85
C TRP A 118 -9.91 24.94 10.31
N ALA A 119 -10.61 25.55 11.26
CA ALA A 119 -11.90 25.07 11.75
C ALA A 119 -12.97 25.08 10.63
N LEU A 120 -13.01 26.14 9.82
CA LEU A 120 -13.87 26.22 8.65
C LEU A 120 -13.51 25.13 7.63
N GLY A 121 -12.22 24.90 7.41
CA GLY A 121 -11.74 23.80 6.56
C GLY A 121 -12.23 22.43 7.03
N LEU A 122 -12.30 22.18 8.34
CA LEU A 122 -12.84 20.92 8.87
C LEU A 122 -14.36 20.76 8.62
N VAL A 123 -15.10 21.85 8.66
CA VAL A 123 -16.58 21.83 8.49
C VAL A 123 -16.92 21.74 6.99
N PHE A 124 -16.24 22.50 6.15
CA PHE A 124 -16.55 22.63 4.72
C PHE A 124 -15.71 21.74 3.82
N ALA A 125 -14.68 21.04 4.31
CA ALA A 125 -13.89 20.09 3.55
C ALA A 125 -14.70 18.79 3.32
N GLY A 126 -15.77 18.89 2.53
CA GLY A 126 -16.28 17.79 1.73
C GLY A 126 -15.27 17.54 0.60
N GLU A 127 -15.06 16.29 0.22
CA GLU A 127 -14.38 15.76 -0.99
C GLU A 127 -13.16 16.48 -1.62
N HIS A 128 -12.78 17.70 -1.16
CA HIS A 128 -11.70 18.53 -1.74
C HIS A 128 -10.33 18.34 -1.06
N ASP A 129 -10.10 17.23 -0.38
CA ASP A 129 -8.80 16.84 0.21
C ASP A 129 -7.65 16.75 -0.83
N ALA A 130 -7.98 16.92 -2.11
CA ALA A 130 -7.03 16.78 -3.22
C ALA A 130 -5.98 17.91 -3.32
N THR A 131 -6.24 19.10 -2.78
CA THR A 131 -5.33 20.26 -2.95
C THR A 131 -4.14 20.20 -2.01
N LEU A 132 -4.35 19.90 -0.72
CA LEU A 132 -3.27 19.72 0.25
C LEU A 132 -2.44 18.47 -0.06
N GLY A 133 -3.09 17.41 -0.56
CA GLY A 133 -2.41 16.20 -1.04
C GLY A 133 -1.49 16.48 -2.23
N ARG A 134 -1.90 17.33 -3.18
CA ARG A 134 -1.05 17.73 -4.32
C ARG A 134 0.14 18.57 -3.90
N LEU A 135 -0.04 19.50 -2.96
CA LEU A 135 1.07 20.29 -2.42
C LEU A 135 2.09 19.39 -1.69
N TRP A 136 1.60 18.41 -0.93
CA TRP A 136 2.44 17.44 -0.25
C TRP A 136 3.19 16.53 -1.23
N LEU A 137 2.53 16.05 -2.29
CA LEU A 137 3.17 15.27 -3.35
C LEU A 137 4.27 16.08 -4.05
N TRP A 138 3.96 17.32 -4.44
CA TRP A 138 4.92 18.22 -5.07
C TRP A 138 6.14 18.50 -4.17
N LEU A 139 5.90 18.73 -2.86
CA LEU A 139 6.98 18.95 -1.89
C LEU A 139 7.81 17.66 -1.70
N SER A 140 7.16 16.51 -1.66
CA SER A 140 7.81 15.21 -1.51
C SER A 140 8.66 14.85 -2.72
N GLU A 141 8.19 15.13 -3.94
CA GLU A 141 8.96 14.94 -5.17
C GLU A 141 10.22 15.82 -5.20
N LYS A 142 10.09 17.08 -4.76
CA LYS A 142 11.23 18.01 -4.69
C LYS A 142 12.23 17.68 -3.60
N LEU A 143 11.80 17.08 -2.48
CA LEU A 143 12.63 16.63 -1.37
C LEU A 143 13.21 15.23 -1.58
N ALA A 144 12.63 14.42 -2.47
CA ALA A 144 13.11 13.09 -2.77
C ALA A 144 14.38 13.17 -3.63
N ARG A 145 15.52 12.98 -3.00
CA ARG A 145 16.83 12.88 -3.68
C ARG A 145 17.05 11.55 -4.40
N ASP A 146 16.18 10.56 -4.18
CA ASP A 146 16.27 9.21 -4.73
C ASP A 146 14.92 8.79 -5.32
N ALA A 147 14.93 8.16 -6.50
CA ALA A 147 13.74 7.62 -7.15
C ALA A 147 12.97 6.62 -6.29
N LYS A 148 13.65 5.91 -5.39
CA LYS A 148 13.03 4.99 -4.43
C LYS A 148 12.25 5.74 -3.33
N ALA A 149 12.79 6.85 -2.84
CA ALA A 149 12.12 7.69 -1.86
C ALA A 149 10.86 8.37 -2.42
N ALA A 150 10.86 8.68 -3.73
CA ALA A 150 9.71 9.26 -4.42
C ALA A 150 8.49 8.32 -4.45
N GLN A 151 8.69 7.00 -4.36
CA GLN A 151 7.60 6.01 -4.34
C GLN A 151 6.93 5.87 -2.97
N LEU A 152 7.62 6.25 -1.88
CA LEU A 152 7.11 6.12 -0.52
C LEU A 152 6.01 7.13 -0.19
N ALA A 153 6.17 8.39 -0.59
CA ALA A 153 5.23 9.45 -0.24
C ALA A 153 3.83 9.26 -0.83
N PRO A 154 3.65 8.88 -2.12
CA PRO A 154 2.33 8.58 -2.66
C PRO A 154 1.62 7.42 -1.94
N ALA A 155 2.36 6.37 -1.57
CA ALA A 155 1.82 5.22 -0.86
C ALA A 155 1.26 5.61 0.52
N LEU A 156 2.03 6.40 1.29
CA LEU A 156 1.57 6.91 2.59
C LEU A 156 0.32 7.78 2.43
N LEU A 157 0.35 8.72 1.47
CA LEU A 157 -0.76 9.63 1.24
C LEU A 157 -2.05 8.88 0.88
N LEU A 158 -2.00 7.96 -0.09
CA LEU A 158 -3.15 7.17 -0.51
C LEU A 158 -3.70 6.30 0.64
N MET A 159 -2.81 5.67 1.41
CA MET A 159 -3.21 4.87 2.58
C MET A 159 -3.94 5.73 3.62
N LEU A 160 -3.43 6.93 3.92
CA LEU A 160 -4.06 7.85 4.88
C LEU A 160 -5.34 8.49 4.35
N GLN A 161 -5.42 8.79 3.04
CA GLN A 161 -6.62 9.36 2.41
C GLN A 161 -7.79 8.39 2.44
N ARG A 162 -7.58 7.11 2.12
CA ARG A 162 -8.64 6.08 2.16
C ARG A 162 -9.31 6.00 3.54
N GLN A 163 -8.53 6.17 4.60
CA GLN A 163 -9.02 6.15 5.98
C GLN A 163 -9.38 7.54 6.53
N LYS A 164 -9.31 8.58 5.69
CA LYS A 164 -9.55 10.00 6.08
C LYS A 164 -8.69 10.45 7.26
N LEU A 165 -7.46 9.91 7.38
CA LEU A 165 -6.53 10.18 8.49
C LEU A 165 -5.59 11.36 8.24
N ASN A 166 -5.34 11.74 6.99
CA ASN A 166 -4.45 12.85 6.63
C ASN A 166 -4.82 14.16 7.30
N ARG A 167 -6.12 14.51 7.41
CA ARG A 167 -6.58 15.72 8.13
C ARG A 167 -6.17 15.72 9.61
N TRP A 168 -6.20 14.55 10.26
CA TRP A 168 -5.84 14.42 11.69
C TRP A 168 -4.33 14.44 11.88
N ALA A 169 -3.55 13.79 10.99
CA ALA A 169 -2.10 13.85 10.99
C ALA A 169 -1.61 15.30 10.80
N LEU A 170 -2.14 15.98 9.76
CA LEU A 170 -1.81 17.38 9.48
C LEU A 170 -2.29 18.31 10.60
N GLY A 171 -3.50 18.07 11.12
CA GLY A 171 -4.05 18.83 12.25
C GLY A 171 -3.17 18.72 13.51
N THR A 172 -2.65 17.53 13.79
CA THR A 172 -1.71 17.33 14.92
C THR A 172 -0.42 18.13 14.70
N LEU A 173 0.13 18.10 13.51
CA LEU A 173 1.35 18.85 13.19
C LEU A 173 1.14 20.36 13.27
N VAL A 174 0.12 20.88 12.60
CA VAL A 174 -0.14 22.33 12.54
C VAL A 174 -0.50 22.91 13.90
N ASN A 175 -1.44 22.27 14.62
CA ASN A 175 -1.82 22.76 15.94
C ASN A 175 -0.72 22.55 16.98
N GLY A 176 0.11 21.50 16.84
CA GLY A 176 1.29 21.29 17.68
C GLY A 176 2.36 22.39 17.49
N LEU A 177 2.65 22.78 16.25
CA LEU A 177 3.58 23.87 15.95
C LEU A 177 3.06 25.23 16.44
N TRP A 178 1.76 25.51 16.24
CA TRP A 178 1.14 26.72 16.78
C TRP A 178 1.11 26.74 18.30
N LEU A 179 0.84 25.60 18.96
CA LEU A 179 0.93 25.48 20.41
C LEU A 179 2.33 25.81 20.89
N LEU A 180 3.36 25.30 20.23
CA LEU A 180 4.74 25.58 20.56
C LEU A 180 5.08 27.06 20.38
N ALA A 181 4.61 27.69 19.31
CA ALA A 181 4.78 29.12 19.08
C ALA A 181 4.06 29.97 20.17
N MET A 182 2.80 29.64 20.47
CA MET A 182 2.05 30.36 21.51
C MET A 182 2.66 30.18 22.90
N PHE A 183 3.15 28.99 23.21
CA PHE A 183 3.87 28.72 24.47
C PHE A 183 5.18 29.48 24.54
N SER A 184 5.96 29.54 23.46
CA SER A 184 7.17 30.35 23.38
C SER A 184 6.85 31.85 23.55
N ALA A 185 5.81 32.34 22.90
CA ALA A 185 5.33 33.71 23.08
C ALA A 185 4.96 34.00 24.54
N LEU A 186 4.23 33.09 25.20
CA LEU A 186 3.85 33.21 26.60
C LEU A 186 5.08 33.26 27.51
N VAL A 187 6.03 32.34 27.35
CA VAL A 187 7.25 32.29 28.18
C VAL A 187 8.07 33.58 28.02
N LEU A 188 8.25 34.04 26.78
CA LEU A 188 9.00 35.26 26.54
C LEU A 188 8.25 36.51 27.04
N LEU A 189 6.93 36.57 26.85
CA LEU A 189 6.09 37.65 27.38
C LEU A 189 6.24 37.77 28.90
N LEU A 190 6.13 36.65 29.62
CA LEU A 190 6.33 36.62 31.08
C LEU A 190 7.76 37.02 31.47
N THR A 191 8.77 36.55 30.75
CA THR A 191 10.16 36.90 31.01
C THR A 191 10.43 38.40 30.84
N LEU A 192 9.91 39.00 29.76
CA LEU A 192 10.03 40.43 29.48
C LEU A 192 9.30 41.24 30.56
N MET A 193 8.07 40.87 30.92
CA MET A 193 7.32 41.56 31.98
C MET A 193 7.91 41.38 33.38
N ALA A 194 8.64 40.28 33.67
CA ALA A 194 9.35 40.09 34.89
C ALA A 194 10.62 40.92 34.98
N THR A 195 11.27 41.23 33.89
CA THR A 195 12.57 41.91 33.83
C THR A 195 12.45 43.39 33.52
N ARG A 196 11.33 43.85 32.97
CA ARG A 196 11.13 45.24 32.56
C ARG A 196 9.77 45.74 33.03
N ARG A 197 9.65 47.05 33.29
CA ARG A 197 8.41 47.71 33.60
C ARG A 197 7.78 48.23 32.31
N TYR A 198 6.51 47.86 32.02
CA TYR A 198 5.75 48.31 30.89
C TYR A 198 4.55 49.15 31.35
N GLY A 199 4.31 50.31 30.70
CA GLY A 199 3.08 51.04 30.79
C GLY A 199 2.16 50.62 29.62
N PHE A 200 0.87 50.56 29.91
CA PHE A 200 -0.13 50.16 28.89
C PHE A 200 -1.00 51.34 28.56
N VAL A 201 -1.29 51.52 27.28
CA VAL A 201 -2.18 52.51 26.72
C VAL A 201 -3.09 51.86 25.68
N TRP A 202 -4.20 52.46 25.42
CA TRP A 202 -4.96 52.19 24.23
C TRP A 202 -5.26 53.52 23.51
N GLU A 203 -4.86 53.62 22.28
CA GLU A 203 -5.09 54.79 21.44
C GLU A 203 -5.68 54.31 20.15
N THR A 204 -6.88 54.74 19.84
CA THR A 204 -7.51 54.45 18.55
C THR A 204 -8.23 55.71 18.04
N THR A 205 -8.16 55.94 16.76
CA THR A 205 -8.86 57.05 16.12
C THR A 205 -10.34 56.75 15.84
N ILE A 206 -10.71 55.46 15.82
CA ILE A 206 -12.00 54.99 15.30
C ILE A 206 -12.94 54.52 16.44
N LEU A 207 -12.40 53.91 17.51
CA LEU A 207 -13.20 53.28 18.55
C LEU A 207 -13.47 54.29 19.69
N SER A 208 -14.72 54.31 20.16
CA SER A 208 -15.07 55.07 21.37
C SER A 208 -14.56 54.39 22.64
N ALA A 209 -14.34 55.15 23.72
CA ALA A 209 -13.88 54.64 24.99
C ALA A 209 -14.81 53.53 25.54
N ASP A 210 -16.13 53.69 25.42
CA ASP A 210 -17.09 52.70 25.88
C ASP A 210 -17.04 51.41 25.10
N THR A 211 -16.80 51.46 23.76
CA THR A 211 -16.59 50.26 22.93
C THR A 211 -15.35 49.52 23.38
N PHE A 212 -14.25 50.22 23.65
CA PHE A 212 -13.01 49.59 24.13
C PHE A 212 -13.15 48.97 25.53
N ILE A 213 -13.84 49.65 26.44
CA ILE A 213 -14.16 49.14 27.79
C ILE A 213 -14.93 47.81 27.65
N ASN A 214 -16.02 47.82 26.87
CA ASN A 214 -16.85 46.63 26.65
C ASN A 214 -16.05 45.47 26.06
N MET A 215 -15.20 45.77 25.07
CA MET A 215 -14.36 44.75 24.43
C MET A 215 -13.31 44.17 25.39
N THR A 216 -12.65 45.02 26.18
CA THR A 216 -11.67 44.58 27.20
C THR A 216 -12.31 43.72 28.27
N GLN A 217 -13.48 44.09 28.75
CA GLN A 217 -14.24 43.29 29.74
C GLN A 217 -14.74 41.98 29.12
N ALA A 218 -15.28 42.00 27.91
CA ALA A 218 -15.73 40.78 27.22
C ALA A 218 -14.59 39.78 26.98
N LEU A 219 -13.44 40.25 26.52
CA LEU A 219 -12.24 39.42 26.36
C LEU A 219 -11.65 38.93 27.69
N GLY A 220 -11.83 39.74 28.76
CA GLY A 220 -11.38 39.39 30.10
C GLY A 220 -12.31 38.42 30.84
N ALA A 221 -13.55 38.24 30.40
CA ALA A 221 -14.55 37.44 31.12
C ALA A 221 -14.13 35.97 31.30
N LEU A 222 -13.63 35.31 30.25
CA LEU A 222 -13.15 33.93 30.35
C LEU A 222 -11.84 33.83 31.15
N PRO A 223 -10.79 34.66 30.90
CA PRO A 223 -9.62 34.72 31.77
C PRO A 223 -9.92 34.92 33.24
N ALA A 224 -10.91 35.77 33.58
CA ALA A 224 -11.32 36.00 34.97
C ALA A 224 -11.77 34.72 35.68
N LEU A 225 -12.45 33.81 34.99
CA LEU A 225 -12.85 32.50 35.53
C LEU A 225 -11.67 31.63 35.93
N LEU A 226 -10.52 31.86 35.33
CA LEU A 226 -9.24 31.16 35.61
C LEU A 226 -8.37 31.92 36.64
N GLY A 227 -8.89 33.02 37.24
CA GLY A 227 -8.22 33.79 38.27
C GLY A 227 -7.29 34.91 37.75
N PHE A 228 -7.34 35.25 36.44
CA PHE A 228 -6.62 36.40 35.92
C PHE A 228 -7.36 37.70 36.26
N ASN A 229 -6.59 38.71 36.69
CA ASN A 229 -7.18 40.02 37.00
C ASN A 229 -7.57 40.76 35.71
N VAL A 230 -8.73 41.39 35.74
CA VAL A 230 -9.23 42.24 34.65
C VAL A 230 -9.18 43.71 35.13
N PRO A 231 -8.63 44.63 34.28
CA PRO A 231 -8.62 46.06 34.65
C PRO A 231 -10.05 46.59 34.90
N THR A 232 -10.22 47.43 35.90
CA THR A 232 -11.49 48.07 36.19
C THR A 232 -11.86 49.09 35.08
N VAL A 233 -13.15 49.46 35.02
CA VAL A 233 -13.63 50.43 34.03
C VAL A 233 -12.88 51.75 34.13
N ASP A 234 -12.59 52.21 35.36
CA ASP A 234 -11.85 53.46 35.59
C ASP A 234 -10.38 53.33 35.15
N MET A 235 -9.73 52.19 35.41
CA MET A 235 -8.37 51.92 34.91
C MET A 235 -8.30 51.87 33.37
N ILE A 236 -9.30 51.24 32.75
CA ILE A 236 -9.37 51.19 31.28
C ILE A 236 -9.55 52.59 30.71
N ARG A 237 -10.48 53.35 31.24
CA ARG A 237 -10.75 54.73 30.74
C ARG A 237 -9.53 55.64 30.95
N ALA A 238 -8.89 55.58 32.10
CA ALA A 238 -7.72 56.37 32.41
C ALA A 238 -6.47 56.01 31.60
N SER A 239 -6.42 54.76 31.07
CA SER A 239 -5.32 54.33 30.16
C SER A 239 -5.54 54.76 28.70
N GLY A 240 -6.59 55.49 28.37
CA GLY A 240 -6.88 55.95 27.01
C GLY A 240 -5.89 56.94 26.44
N ASP A 241 -5.53 57.95 27.24
CA ASP A 241 -4.70 59.07 26.77
C ASP A 241 -3.28 59.06 27.39
N THR A 242 -3.12 58.43 28.59
CA THR A 242 -1.87 58.44 29.32
C THR A 242 -1.56 57.14 30.03
N THR A 243 -0.26 56.85 30.21
CA THR A 243 0.14 55.71 31.01
C THR A 243 -0.16 55.91 32.48
N LEU A 244 -0.89 54.96 33.08
CA LEU A 244 -1.06 54.91 34.52
C LEU A 244 0.23 54.41 35.20
N ASN A 245 0.90 55.32 35.97
CA ASN A 245 2.09 54.97 36.72
C ASN A 245 1.81 54.22 38.04
N ILE A 246 0.59 53.73 38.23
CA ILE A 246 0.14 53.00 39.40
C ILE A 246 0.46 51.51 39.19
N GLU A 247 1.14 50.88 40.17
CA GLU A 247 1.55 49.50 40.07
C GLU A 247 0.40 48.52 39.87
N SER A 248 -0.71 48.70 40.59
CA SER A 248 -1.92 47.86 40.45
C SER A 248 -2.50 47.88 39.03
N ALA A 249 -2.49 49.05 38.36
CA ALA A 249 -2.97 49.15 36.97
C ALA A 249 -2.04 48.40 35.99
N ARG A 250 -0.71 48.53 36.14
CA ARG A 250 0.24 47.78 35.32
C ARG A 250 0.08 46.27 35.51
N GLN A 251 -0.07 45.80 36.76
CA GLN A 251 -0.29 44.40 37.07
C GLN A 251 -1.61 43.88 36.49
N ALA A 252 -2.68 44.66 36.57
CA ALA A 252 -3.99 44.32 36.02
C ALA A 252 -3.93 44.15 34.50
N TRP A 253 -3.30 45.08 33.79
CA TRP A 253 -3.10 44.98 32.34
C TRP A 253 -2.18 43.81 31.95
N ALA A 254 -1.09 43.60 32.66
CA ALA A 254 -0.16 42.51 32.41
C ALA A 254 -0.83 41.13 32.57
N THR A 255 -1.54 40.95 33.71
CA THR A 255 -2.27 39.70 33.99
C THR A 255 -3.42 39.47 33.00
N TRP A 256 -4.13 40.54 32.61
CA TRP A 256 -5.17 40.46 31.60
C TRP A 256 -4.59 40.01 30.24
N LEU A 257 -3.47 40.61 29.77
CA LEU A 257 -2.85 40.24 28.51
C LEU A 257 -2.37 38.78 28.50
N VAL A 258 -1.75 38.33 29.60
CA VAL A 258 -1.35 36.95 29.82
C VAL A 258 -2.56 36.02 29.80
N GLY A 259 -3.64 36.40 30.52
CA GLY A 259 -4.88 35.62 30.58
C GLY A 259 -5.54 35.45 29.20
N VAL A 260 -5.59 36.54 28.42
CA VAL A 260 -6.15 36.55 27.07
C VAL A 260 -5.27 35.67 26.13
N LEU A 261 -3.95 35.76 26.24
CA LEU A 261 -3.05 34.88 25.46
C LEU A 261 -3.24 33.41 25.82
N VAL A 262 -3.36 33.08 27.10
CA VAL A 262 -3.56 31.70 27.55
C VAL A 262 -4.92 31.17 27.09
N VAL A 263 -6.00 31.92 27.30
CA VAL A 263 -7.36 31.44 27.04
C VAL A 263 -7.70 31.40 25.56
N TYR A 264 -7.27 32.37 24.78
CA TYR A 264 -7.62 32.45 23.35
C TYR A 264 -6.49 32.01 22.41
N GLY A 265 -5.25 31.94 22.90
CA GLY A 265 -4.10 31.47 22.13
C GLY A 265 -3.68 30.04 22.45
N VAL A 266 -3.19 29.82 23.67
CA VAL A 266 -2.59 28.55 24.09
C VAL A 266 -3.64 27.45 24.24
N LEU A 267 -4.71 27.71 25.01
CA LEU A 267 -5.70 26.68 25.37
C LEU A 267 -6.43 26.09 24.14
N PRO A 268 -6.95 26.87 23.18
CA PRO A 268 -7.59 26.30 22.00
C PRO A 268 -6.63 25.44 21.18
N ARG A 269 -5.38 25.88 21.03
CA ARG A 269 -4.36 25.10 20.31
C ARG A 269 -4.00 23.82 21.03
N LEU A 270 -3.92 23.83 22.35
CA LEU A 270 -3.70 22.64 23.17
C LEU A 270 -4.83 21.64 22.99
N LEU A 271 -6.08 22.08 23.14
CA LEU A 271 -7.26 21.21 23.00
C LEU A 271 -7.35 20.60 21.60
N LEU A 272 -7.10 21.40 20.57
CA LEU A 272 -7.12 20.93 19.19
C LEU A 272 -5.95 19.99 18.89
N ALA A 273 -4.74 20.28 19.36
CA ALA A 273 -3.60 19.40 19.21
C ALA A 273 -3.84 18.03 19.87
N LEU A 274 -4.37 18.03 21.10
CA LEU A 274 -4.73 16.80 21.83
C LEU A 274 -5.85 16.02 21.12
N PHE A 275 -6.88 16.71 20.64
CA PHE A 275 -7.98 16.09 19.91
C PHE A 275 -7.51 15.47 18.59
N CYS A 276 -6.73 16.21 17.79
CA CYS A 276 -6.17 15.70 16.54
C CYS A 276 -5.21 14.52 16.78
N PHE A 277 -4.37 14.62 17.81
CA PHE A 277 -3.46 13.55 18.21
C PHE A 277 -4.21 12.29 18.64
N TRP A 278 -5.27 12.42 19.43
CA TRP A 278 -6.12 11.31 19.84
C TRP A 278 -6.77 10.64 18.61
N ARG A 279 -7.36 11.43 17.73
CA ARG A 279 -7.98 10.94 16.49
C ARG A 279 -6.97 10.25 15.57
N TRP A 280 -5.80 10.85 15.42
CA TRP A 280 -4.69 10.27 14.67
C TRP A 280 -4.24 8.93 15.25
N ASN A 281 -4.00 8.88 16.55
CA ASN A 281 -3.51 7.68 17.21
C ASN A 281 -4.52 6.53 17.18
N SER A 282 -5.79 6.83 17.42
CA SER A 282 -6.88 5.86 17.32
C SER A 282 -7.06 5.35 15.89
N GLY A 283 -7.04 6.24 14.89
CA GLY A 283 -7.14 5.86 13.50
C GLY A 283 -5.95 5.05 13.00
N LYS A 284 -4.74 5.42 13.42
CA LYS A 284 -3.51 4.66 13.11
C LYS A 284 -3.54 3.23 13.66
N ALA A 285 -4.08 3.03 14.87
CA ALA A 285 -4.24 1.70 15.47
C ALA A 285 -5.28 0.83 14.74
N ALA A 286 -6.25 1.46 14.09
CA ALA A 286 -7.31 0.79 13.32
C ALA A 286 -6.91 0.46 11.87
N LEU A 287 -5.75 0.94 11.39
CA LEU A 287 -5.29 0.69 10.02
C LEU A 287 -5.13 -0.80 9.75
N ARG A 288 -5.72 -1.25 8.65
CA ARG A 288 -5.63 -2.63 8.15
C ARG A 288 -5.40 -2.61 6.63
N LEU A 289 -4.90 -3.72 6.10
CA LEU A 289 -4.82 -3.93 4.66
C LEU A 289 -6.23 -4.06 4.06
N ASP A 290 -6.50 -3.31 3.01
CA ASP A 290 -7.73 -3.46 2.23
C ASP A 290 -7.54 -4.55 1.17
N LEU A 291 -7.97 -5.76 1.49
CA LEU A 291 -7.82 -6.93 0.63
C LEU A 291 -8.66 -6.87 -0.65
N ASN A 292 -9.59 -5.91 -0.76
CA ASN A 292 -10.43 -5.73 -1.95
C ASN A 292 -9.70 -4.99 -3.08
N LEU A 293 -8.54 -4.41 -2.79
CA LEU A 293 -7.72 -3.75 -3.81
C LEU A 293 -7.22 -4.77 -4.84
N PRO A 294 -7.28 -4.43 -6.15
CA PRO A 294 -6.94 -5.37 -7.23
C PRO A 294 -5.59 -6.05 -7.06
N GLY A 295 -4.56 -5.31 -6.65
CA GLY A 295 -3.22 -5.83 -6.41
C GLY A 295 -3.15 -6.91 -5.31
N TYR A 296 -3.97 -6.80 -4.26
CA TYR A 296 -4.03 -7.81 -3.20
C TYR A 296 -4.95 -8.99 -3.54
N ALA A 297 -6.01 -8.74 -4.30
CA ALA A 297 -6.90 -9.82 -4.75
C ALA A 297 -6.15 -10.85 -5.61
N GLN A 298 -5.26 -10.39 -6.51
CA GLN A 298 -4.44 -11.26 -7.35
C GLN A 298 -3.42 -12.10 -6.55
N LEU A 299 -2.95 -11.59 -5.39
CA LEU A 299 -2.01 -12.32 -4.54
C LEU A 299 -2.67 -13.46 -3.75
N ARG A 300 -3.99 -13.46 -3.62
CA ARG A 300 -4.70 -14.49 -2.84
C ARG A 300 -4.38 -15.89 -3.38
N GLU A 301 -4.48 -16.10 -4.68
CA GLU A 301 -4.23 -17.39 -5.31
C GLU A 301 -2.76 -17.82 -5.21
N ARG A 302 -1.84 -16.84 -5.27
CA ARG A 302 -0.40 -17.10 -5.16
C ARG A 302 0.06 -17.42 -3.73
N LEU A 303 -0.53 -16.78 -2.71
CA LEU A 303 -0.12 -16.90 -1.32
C LEU A 303 -0.93 -17.92 -0.52
N MET A 304 -2.16 -18.18 -0.96
CA MET A 304 -3.02 -19.22 -0.42
C MET A 304 -3.50 -20.11 -1.58
N PRO A 305 -2.59 -20.89 -2.19
CA PRO A 305 -3.02 -21.84 -3.20
C PRO A 305 -4.01 -22.77 -2.55
N THR A 306 -5.16 -22.92 -3.15
CA THR A 306 -6.25 -23.76 -2.67
C THR A 306 -5.92 -25.26 -2.83
N SER A 307 -4.85 -25.71 -2.18
CA SER A 307 -4.68 -27.14 -1.92
C SER A 307 -5.75 -27.67 -0.96
N GLU A 308 -6.49 -26.79 -0.28
CA GLU A 308 -7.66 -27.13 0.53
C GLU A 308 -8.99 -27.08 -0.25
N ARG A 309 -8.98 -26.90 -1.55
CA ARG A 309 -10.13 -27.26 -2.39
C ARG A 309 -10.26 -28.77 -2.60
N LEU A 310 -9.76 -29.56 -1.68
CA LEU A 310 -10.08 -30.98 -1.53
C LEU A 310 -11.52 -31.22 -1.05
N GLY A 311 -12.38 -30.22 -1.10
CA GLY A 311 -13.79 -30.35 -0.73
C GLY A 311 -14.79 -29.87 -1.79
N ILE A 312 -14.33 -29.38 -2.94
CA ILE A 312 -15.19 -29.33 -4.12
C ILE A 312 -14.99 -30.69 -4.77
N THR A 313 -15.92 -31.61 -4.51
CA THR A 313 -16.18 -32.72 -5.41
C THR A 313 -16.38 -32.05 -6.77
N ASP A 314 -15.35 -32.09 -7.62
CA ASP A 314 -15.47 -31.73 -9.02
C ASP A 314 -16.70 -32.51 -9.52
N PRO A 315 -17.71 -31.86 -10.10
CA PRO A 315 -18.84 -32.60 -10.62
C PRO A 315 -18.26 -33.71 -11.47
N GLU A 316 -18.78 -34.93 -11.25
CA GLU A 316 -18.35 -36.17 -11.91
C GLU A 316 -17.79 -35.85 -13.28
N PRO A 317 -16.50 -36.19 -13.57
CA PRO A 317 -15.83 -35.69 -14.78
C PRO A 317 -16.73 -35.95 -15.95
N ALA A 318 -16.96 -34.92 -16.76
CA ALA A 318 -17.62 -35.12 -18.04
C ALA A 318 -16.97 -36.35 -18.70
N GLN A 319 -17.75 -37.43 -18.87
CA GLN A 319 -17.24 -38.71 -19.38
C GLN A 319 -16.34 -38.40 -20.55
N LEU A 320 -15.11 -38.92 -20.51
CA LEU A 320 -14.19 -38.75 -21.63
C LEU A 320 -14.93 -39.43 -22.82
N HIS A 321 -15.36 -38.62 -23.76
CA HIS A 321 -16.11 -39.14 -24.89
C HIS A 321 -15.17 -40.05 -25.69
N ARG A 322 -15.72 -41.17 -26.11
CA ARG A 322 -15.10 -42.07 -27.10
C ARG A 322 -14.42 -41.25 -28.18
N VAL A 323 -13.18 -41.56 -28.51
CA VAL A 323 -12.43 -40.89 -29.57
C VAL A 323 -12.80 -41.50 -30.90
N GLU A 324 -13.61 -40.78 -31.68
CA GLU A 324 -13.85 -41.14 -33.07
C GLU A 324 -12.90 -40.31 -33.98
N SER A 325 -12.19 -40.98 -34.87
CA SER A 325 -11.37 -40.30 -35.87
C SER A 325 -12.26 -39.47 -36.79
N THR A 326 -11.91 -38.17 -36.96
CA THR A 326 -12.59 -37.28 -37.92
C THR A 326 -11.99 -37.30 -39.30
N VAL A 327 -11.01 -38.18 -39.54
CA VAL A 327 -10.24 -38.28 -40.79
C VAL A 327 -11.05 -39.14 -41.79
N GLY A 328 -11.41 -38.56 -42.92
CA GLY A 328 -12.01 -39.28 -44.04
C GLY A 328 -10.98 -40.09 -44.85
N GLU A 329 -11.42 -40.71 -45.98
CA GLU A 329 -10.63 -41.64 -46.80
C GLU A 329 -9.37 -41.08 -47.48
N HIS A 330 -8.95 -39.85 -47.21
CA HIS A 330 -7.80 -39.17 -47.82
C HIS A 330 -6.60 -38.97 -46.88
N ALA A 331 -6.40 -39.88 -45.94
CA ALA A 331 -5.20 -39.85 -45.08
C ALA A 331 -3.96 -40.19 -45.92
N SER A 332 -2.83 -39.50 -45.62
CA SER A 332 -1.55 -39.90 -46.21
C SER A 332 -1.10 -41.25 -45.65
N ASP A 333 -0.40 -42.06 -46.45
CA ASP A 333 0.18 -43.35 -46.00
C ASP A 333 1.25 -43.19 -44.91
N GLY A 334 1.47 -41.97 -44.40
CA GLY A 334 2.51 -41.65 -43.44
C GLY A 334 2.26 -42.18 -42.03
N ALA A 335 3.32 -42.58 -41.36
CA ALA A 335 3.32 -42.95 -39.95
C ALA A 335 4.11 -41.94 -39.14
N LEU A 336 3.57 -41.54 -37.99
CA LEU A 336 4.12 -40.50 -37.12
C LEU A 336 4.27 -41.01 -35.68
N LEU A 337 5.40 -40.70 -35.08
CA LEU A 337 5.67 -40.91 -33.65
C LEU A 337 5.81 -39.56 -32.97
N VAL A 338 5.15 -39.41 -31.82
CA VAL A 338 5.23 -38.21 -30.97
C VAL A 338 5.32 -38.61 -29.51
N ALA A 339 5.97 -37.82 -28.69
CA ALA A 339 6.03 -37.99 -27.25
C ALA A 339 5.36 -36.84 -26.52
N ILE A 340 4.76 -37.11 -25.37
CA ILE A 340 4.15 -36.10 -24.49
C ILE A 340 4.97 -36.02 -23.22
N GLU A 341 5.52 -34.82 -22.96
CA GLU A 341 6.13 -34.43 -21.67
C GLU A 341 7.17 -35.43 -21.13
N LEU A 342 8.04 -35.93 -21.98
CA LEU A 342 9.14 -36.79 -21.53
C LEU A 342 10.21 -36.00 -20.80
N ASP A 343 10.86 -36.65 -19.83
CA ASP A 343 12.05 -36.11 -19.16
C ASP A 343 13.34 -36.50 -19.93
N ASP A 344 14.44 -35.86 -19.59
CA ASP A 344 15.77 -36.07 -20.19
C ASP A 344 16.37 -37.47 -19.89
N GLN A 345 15.70 -38.28 -19.09
CA GLN A 345 16.15 -39.62 -18.69
C GLN A 345 15.77 -40.69 -19.74
N HIS A 346 14.84 -40.37 -20.63
CA HIS A 346 14.46 -41.24 -21.72
C HIS A 346 15.29 -40.98 -22.97
N SER A 347 15.85 -42.06 -23.55
CA SER A 347 16.52 -41.97 -24.86
C SER A 347 15.47 -41.73 -25.96
N TRP A 348 15.33 -40.49 -26.39
CA TRP A 348 14.36 -40.11 -27.41
C TRP A 348 15.04 -39.41 -28.59
N PRO A 349 14.69 -39.68 -29.87
CA PRO A 349 13.76 -40.73 -30.33
C PRO A 349 14.39 -42.13 -30.32
N PRO A 350 13.58 -43.20 -30.32
CA PRO A 350 14.07 -44.55 -30.59
C PRO A 350 14.54 -44.67 -32.04
N THR A 351 15.26 -45.75 -32.39
CA THR A 351 15.61 -46.04 -33.77
C THR A 351 14.36 -46.28 -34.59
N LEU A 352 14.06 -45.39 -35.54
CA LEU A 352 12.84 -45.45 -36.34
C LEU A 352 13.05 -46.09 -37.69
N PRO A 353 12.05 -46.86 -38.24
CA PRO A 353 12.01 -47.27 -39.63
C PRO A 353 12.01 -46.04 -40.57
N LYS A 354 12.47 -46.26 -41.85
CA LYS A 354 12.62 -45.16 -42.81
C LYS A 354 11.36 -44.42 -43.20
N ASN A 355 10.20 -45.06 -43.06
CA ASN A 355 8.87 -44.54 -43.39
C ASN A 355 8.10 -43.94 -42.17
N VAL A 356 8.73 -43.87 -41.00
CA VAL A 356 8.15 -43.32 -39.78
C VAL A 356 8.82 -41.99 -39.47
N SER A 357 8.06 -40.93 -39.36
CA SER A 357 8.54 -39.60 -39.00
C SER A 357 8.43 -39.36 -37.47
N ASN A 358 9.41 -38.61 -36.92
CA ASN A 358 9.36 -38.18 -35.50
C ASN A 358 8.87 -36.73 -35.42
N ALA A 359 7.78 -36.49 -34.65
CA ALA A 359 7.27 -35.14 -34.40
C ALA A 359 7.92 -34.48 -33.17
N GLY A 360 8.83 -35.20 -32.47
CA GLY A 360 9.49 -34.65 -31.28
C GLY A 360 8.71 -34.85 -29.97
N ILE A 361 9.05 -34.06 -28.98
CA ILE A 361 8.45 -34.08 -27.65
C ILE A 361 7.53 -32.85 -27.51
N LEU A 362 6.29 -33.05 -27.09
CA LEU A 362 5.34 -31.99 -26.81
C LEU A 362 5.45 -31.54 -25.34
N ASP A 363 6.32 -30.59 -25.09
CA ASP A 363 6.62 -30.03 -23.76
C ASP A 363 6.06 -28.62 -23.59
N SER A 364 5.71 -27.94 -24.67
CA SER A 364 5.23 -26.57 -24.69
C SER A 364 3.89 -26.42 -25.43
N ARG A 365 3.15 -25.35 -25.12
CA ARG A 365 1.90 -25.02 -25.81
C ARG A 365 2.15 -24.74 -27.29
N GLU A 366 3.30 -24.18 -27.63
CA GLU A 366 3.66 -23.86 -29.01
C GLU A 366 3.90 -25.14 -29.82
N SER A 367 4.68 -26.11 -29.29
CA SER A 367 4.90 -27.39 -29.92
C SER A 367 3.60 -28.18 -30.14
N ARG A 368 2.69 -28.16 -29.16
CA ARG A 368 1.37 -28.79 -29.25
C ARG A 368 0.52 -28.17 -30.38
N ASN A 369 0.40 -26.84 -30.41
CA ASN A 369 -0.41 -26.13 -31.41
C ASN A 369 0.15 -26.34 -32.82
N LYS A 370 1.48 -26.31 -32.98
CA LYS A 370 2.14 -26.51 -34.26
C LYS A 370 1.89 -27.93 -34.79
N LEU A 371 2.00 -28.94 -33.93
CA LEU A 371 1.69 -30.31 -34.34
C LEU A 371 0.22 -30.49 -34.68
N LEU A 372 -0.72 -30.00 -33.89
CA LEU A 372 -2.16 -30.07 -34.17
C LEU A 372 -2.50 -29.40 -35.51
N GLU A 373 -1.92 -28.24 -35.80
CA GLU A 373 -2.10 -27.58 -37.10
C GLU A 373 -1.54 -28.44 -38.24
N GLN A 374 -0.38 -29.08 -38.05
CA GLN A 374 0.19 -29.98 -39.03
C GLN A 374 -0.69 -31.20 -39.26
N LEU A 375 -1.17 -31.85 -38.20
CA LEU A 375 -2.04 -33.03 -38.29
C LEU A 375 -3.38 -32.69 -38.93
N SER A 376 -3.95 -31.51 -38.68
CA SER A 376 -5.19 -31.07 -39.29
C SER A 376 -5.07 -30.88 -40.83
N ARG A 377 -3.87 -30.48 -41.29
CA ARG A 377 -3.61 -30.30 -42.73
C ARG A 377 -3.20 -31.58 -43.42
N PHE A 378 -2.44 -32.44 -42.74
CA PHE A 378 -1.86 -33.66 -43.26
C PHE A 378 -2.03 -34.80 -42.26
N PRO A 379 -3.23 -35.38 -42.15
CA PRO A 379 -3.52 -36.44 -41.19
C PRO A 379 -2.72 -37.72 -41.55
N PRO A 380 -2.00 -38.31 -40.60
CA PRO A 380 -1.25 -39.55 -40.83
C PRO A 380 -2.17 -40.76 -40.80
N ALA A 381 -1.81 -41.79 -41.54
CA ALA A 381 -2.49 -43.08 -41.47
C ALA A 381 -2.34 -43.73 -40.09
N ARG A 382 -1.17 -43.59 -39.51
CA ARG A 382 -0.82 -44.18 -38.20
C ARG A 382 -0.12 -43.16 -37.28
N LEU A 383 -0.60 -43.04 -36.06
CA LEU A 383 0.00 -42.16 -35.03
C LEU A 383 0.31 -42.96 -33.78
N ALA A 384 1.57 -43.00 -33.37
CA ALA A 384 1.93 -43.52 -32.06
C ALA A 384 2.24 -42.36 -31.12
N ILE A 385 1.65 -42.39 -29.90
CA ILE A 385 1.83 -41.36 -28.86
C ILE A 385 2.56 -42.00 -27.70
N ALA A 386 3.80 -41.63 -27.44
CA ALA A 386 4.61 -42.11 -26.33
C ALA A 386 4.33 -41.32 -25.08
N CYS A 387 4.05 -42.00 -23.97
CA CYS A 387 3.78 -41.41 -22.65
C CYS A 387 4.66 -42.09 -21.59
N ASP A 388 5.10 -41.30 -20.59
CA ASP A 388 5.83 -41.84 -19.43
C ASP A 388 4.83 -42.28 -18.37
N PRO A 389 4.66 -43.59 -18.12
CA PRO A 389 3.69 -44.08 -17.15
C PRO A 389 4.06 -43.81 -15.67
N ARG A 390 5.23 -43.24 -15.38
CA ARG A 390 5.58 -42.77 -14.05
C ARG A 390 4.78 -41.50 -13.66
N ARG A 391 4.28 -40.77 -14.65
CA ARG A 391 3.38 -39.63 -14.46
C ARG A 391 1.94 -40.10 -14.36
N SER A 392 1.12 -39.39 -13.60
CA SER A 392 -0.31 -39.68 -13.51
C SER A 392 -1.01 -39.31 -14.82
N PRO A 393 -1.99 -40.12 -15.30
CA PRO A 393 -2.82 -39.77 -16.45
C PRO A 393 -3.77 -38.61 -16.07
N ASP A 394 -3.28 -37.37 -16.15
CA ASP A 394 -4.08 -36.21 -15.86
C ASP A 394 -5.02 -35.86 -17.01
N ARG A 395 -6.02 -34.99 -16.72
CA ARG A 395 -7.00 -34.56 -17.72
C ARG A 395 -6.39 -33.84 -18.90
N GLY A 396 -5.31 -33.10 -18.67
CA GLY A 396 -4.61 -32.35 -19.71
C GLY A 396 -3.94 -33.28 -20.70
N SER A 397 -3.21 -34.28 -20.22
CA SER A 397 -2.55 -35.30 -21.03
C SER A 397 -3.55 -36.15 -21.78
N LEU A 398 -4.64 -36.61 -21.12
CA LEU A 398 -5.70 -37.41 -21.74
C LEU A 398 -6.48 -36.60 -22.81
N ALA A 399 -6.78 -35.33 -22.54
CA ALA A 399 -7.42 -34.45 -23.53
C ALA A 399 -6.54 -34.22 -24.76
N LEU A 400 -5.20 -34.04 -24.57
CA LEU A 400 -4.26 -33.92 -25.67
C LEU A 400 -4.14 -35.20 -26.48
N ILE A 401 -4.08 -36.37 -25.82
CA ILE A 401 -4.10 -37.68 -26.49
C ILE A 401 -5.34 -37.83 -27.34
N ALA A 402 -6.52 -37.52 -26.79
CA ALA A 402 -7.79 -37.59 -27.51
C ALA A 402 -7.84 -36.62 -28.68
N GLU A 403 -7.28 -35.42 -28.56
CA GLU A 403 -7.23 -34.43 -29.64
C GLU A 403 -6.30 -34.85 -30.76
N LEU A 404 -5.11 -35.38 -30.43
CA LEU A 404 -4.16 -35.91 -31.39
C LEU A 404 -4.78 -37.12 -32.14
N ALA A 405 -5.44 -38.02 -31.41
CA ALA A 405 -6.05 -39.22 -31.96
C ALA A 405 -7.18 -38.92 -32.95
N ARG A 406 -7.95 -37.85 -32.77
CA ARG A 406 -8.95 -37.40 -33.71
C ARG A 406 -8.41 -36.99 -35.08
N ASN A 407 -7.15 -36.55 -35.11
CA ASN A 407 -6.48 -36.07 -36.31
C ASN A 407 -5.58 -37.14 -37.00
N ALA A 408 -5.79 -38.40 -36.68
CA ALA A 408 -5.13 -39.53 -37.33
C ALA A 408 -6.13 -40.65 -37.68
N THR A 409 -5.86 -41.44 -38.68
CA THR A 409 -6.74 -42.54 -39.07
C THR A 409 -6.73 -43.66 -38.05
N ALA A 410 -5.57 -44.02 -37.55
CA ALA A 410 -5.40 -45.00 -36.47
C ALA A 410 -4.36 -44.47 -35.44
N THR A 411 -4.68 -44.59 -34.17
CA THR A 411 -3.80 -44.14 -33.10
C THR A 411 -3.52 -45.27 -32.11
N ARG A 412 -2.30 -45.33 -31.64
CA ARG A 412 -1.89 -46.27 -30.58
C ARG A 412 -1.06 -45.52 -29.54
N VAL A 413 -1.37 -45.67 -28.25
CA VAL A 413 -0.58 -45.07 -27.16
C VAL A 413 0.50 -46.06 -26.76
N TRP A 414 1.73 -45.57 -26.66
CA TRP A 414 2.87 -46.33 -26.19
C TRP A 414 3.26 -45.89 -24.79
N LEU A 415 3.08 -46.80 -23.81
CA LEU A 415 3.54 -46.60 -22.44
C LEU A 415 5.02 -46.99 -22.36
N LEU A 416 5.88 -46.03 -22.09
CA LEU A 416 7.33 -46.23 -22.07
C LEU A 416 7.76 -47.10 -20.89
N GLN A 417 8.82 -47.88 -21.06
CA GLN A 417 9.46 -48.57 -19.95
C GLN A 417 10.19 -47.57 -19.05
N ALA A 418 10.27 -47.86 -17.74
CA ALA A 418 11.03 -47.04 -16.84
C ALA A 418 12.51 -47.02 -17.21
N PRO A 419 13.21 -45.86 -17.06
CA PRO A 419 14.66 -45.78 -17.23
C PRO A 419 15.37 -46.77 -16.27
N GLN A 420 16.63 -47.15 -16.68
CA GLN A 420 17.40 -48.11 -15.87
C GLN A 420 17.56 -47.64 -14.42
N GLY A 421 17.21 -48.52 -13.49
CA GLY A 421 17.26 -48.26 -12.04
C GLY A 421 16.02 -47.67 -11.40
N GLN A 422 14.96 -47.44 -12.19
CA GLN A 422 13.65 -46.99 -11.65
C GLN A 422 12.60 -48.08 -11.84
N ALA A 423 11.73 -48.23 -10.82
CA ALA A 423 10.58 -49.14 -10.88
C ALA A 423 9.33 -48.42 -11.31
N LEU A 424 8.49 -49.06 -12.12
CA LEU A 424 7.15 -48.61 -12.41
C LEU A 424 6.23 -48.97 -11.26
N ASP A 425 5.43 -48.00 -10.83
CA ASP A 425 4.35 -48.24 -9.87
C ASP A 425 3.20 -48.96 -10.61
N ALA A 426 2.86 -50.18 -10.13
CA ALA A 426 1.81 -51.02 -10.72
C ALA A 426 0.42 -50.36 -10.62
N GLU A 427 0.13 -49.61 -9.56
CA GLU A 427 -1.11 -48.89 -9.37
C GLU A 427 -1.24 -47.78 -10.45
N ARG A 428 -0.17 -47.00 -10.65
CA ARG A 428 -0.14 -45.92 -11.66
C ARG A 428 -0.24 -46.46 -13.09
N LEU A 429 0.43 -47.55 -13.38
CA LEU A 429 0.26 -48.22 -14.68
C LEU A 429 -1.19 -48.68 -14.90
N GLY A 430 -1.82 -49.18 -13.82
CA GLY A 430 -3.24 -49.54 -13.83
C GLY A 430 -4.15 -48.34 -14.13
N ASP A 431 -3.85 -47.13 -13.56
CA ASP A 431 -4.59 -45.90 -13.85
C ASP A 431 -4.53 -45.52 -15.32
N TRP A 432 -3.34 -45.66 -15.96
CA TRP A 432 -3.18 -45.44 -17.38
C TRP A 432 -4.01 -46.41 -18.23
N HIS A 433 -3.99 -47.71 -17.89
CA HIS A 433 -4.76 -48.73 -18.60
C HIS A 433 -6.26 -48.42 -18.50
N VAL A 434 -6.77 -48.06 -17.34
CA VAL A 434 -8.19 -47.70 -17.14
C VAL A 434 -8.55 -46.45 -17.94
N ALA A 435 -7.71 -45.39 -17.90
CA ALA A 435 -7.97 -44.16 -18.62
C ALA A 435 -7.96 -44.34 -20.16
N LEU A 436 -7.00 -45.13 -20.67
CA LEU A 436 -6.92 -45.39 -22.11
C LEU A 436 -8.05 -46.34 -22.59
N GLN A 437 -8.50 -47.28 -21.77
CA GLN A 437 -9.69 -48.08 -22.05
C GLN A 437 -10.95 -47.22 -22.08
N GLN A 438 -11.09 -46.22 -21.21
CA GLN A 438 -12.24 -45.28 -21.26
C GLN A 438 -12.25 -44.45 -22.54
N LEU A 439 -11.07 -44.10 -23.08
CA LEU A 439 -10.93 -43.40 -24.35
C LEU A 439 -11.09 -44.34 -25.55
N GLU A 440 -11.21 -45.62 -25.33
CA GLU A 440 -11.21 -46.70 -26.38
C GLU A 440 -10.01 -46.61 -27.32
N LEU A 441 -8.86 -46.17 -26.80
CA LEU A 441 -7.62 -46.10 -27.57
C LEU A 441 -6.74 -47.36 -27.32
N PRO A 442 -6.26 -48.02 -28.38
CA PRO A 442 -5.31 -49.08 -28.28
C PRO A 442 -3.99 -48.57 -27.62
N PHE A 443 -3.43 -49.38 -26.73
CA PHE A 443 -2.14 -49.06 -26.09
C PHE A 443 -1.24 -50.29 -26.07
N ALA A 444 0.07 -50.03 -25.92
CA ALA A 444 1.10 -51.07 -25.84
C ALA A 444 2.18 -50.64 -24.86
N ASP A 445 2.74 -51.64 -24.14
CA ASP A 445 3.84 -51.44 -23.19
C ASP A 445 5.22 -51.64 -23.88
N CYS A 446 5.22 -51.93 -25.16
CA CYS A 446 6.44 -52.03 -26.02
C CYS A 446 6.31 -51.09 -27.22
N ALA A 447 7.45 -50.70 -27.79
CA ALA A 447 7.49 -49.82 -28.95
C ALA A 447 6.70 -50.37 -30.15
N PRO A 448 5.65 -49.71 -30.62
CA PRO A 448 4.79 -50.20 -31.70
C PRO A 448 5.41 -49.94 -33.10
N LEU A 449 6.70 -50.23 -33.29
CA LEU A 449 7.43 -49.88 -34.49
C LEU A 449 6.95 -50.69 -35.69
N ASN A 450 6.70 -51.99 -35.52
CA ASN A 450 6.16 -52.83 -36.61
C ASN A 450 4.78 -52.37 -37.05
N TRP A 451 3.92 -52.01 -36.09
CA TRP A 451 2.62 -51.46 -36.38
C TRP A 451 2.71 -50.11 -37.13
N LEU A 452 3.63 -49.22 -36.71
CA LEU A 452 3.88 -47.98 -37.44
C LEU A 452 4.35 -48.22 -38.88
N GLU A 453 5.18 -49.21 -39.09
CA GLU A 453 5.76 -49.50 -40.39
C GLU A 453 4.77 -50.21 -41.32
N HIS A 454 4.07 -51.26 -40.83
CA HIS A 454 3.28 -52.15 -41.67
C HIS A 454 1.77 -52.12 -41.40
N GLY A 455 1.31 -51.51 -40.29
CA GLY A 455 -0.11 -51.43 -39.95
C GLY A 455 -0.67 -52.66 -39.24
N HIS A 456 0.12 -53.68 -38.98
CA HIS A 456 -0.22 -54.89 -38.26
C HIS A 456 0.87 -55.20 -37.22
N ASP A 457 0.49 -55.94 -36.16
CA ASP A 457 1.41 -56.31 -35.07
C ASP A 457 2.45 -57.32 -35.48
#